data_22f49ad8dc8cb6aa46414092d5413996
#
_entry.id   22f49ad8dc8cb6aa46414092d5413996
#
_cell.length_a   1.000
_cell.length_b   1.000
_cell.length_c   1.000
_cell.angle_alpha   90.00
_cell.angle_beta   90.00
_cell.angle_gamma   90.00
#
_symmetry.space_group_name_H-M   'P 1'
#
loop_
_entity.id
_entity.type
_entity.pdbx_description
1 polymer ?
#
loop_
_entity_poly.entity_id
_entity_poly.type
_entity_poly.pdbx_seq_one_letter_code
_entity_poly.pdbx_strand_id
1 'polypeptide(L)'
;HTNAPFLIDPAFGFENGLFTGYNAEKRNYDKASWRYQMGEDGFARVDPTLQDPNCVFQLMKKHFSRYNADVVSSITGTPKDAFLKVCEMVAECSASDRTMTILYALGWTQHSVGSQNIRTMAMIQLLLGNMGMAGGGINALRGHANVQGITDMCLFGDSLPGYMHSPTEDEATLD
;
A
#
# COMPACT_ATOMS: atom_id res chain seq x y z
N HIS A 1 -0.53 -10.42 12.11
CA HIS A 1 -0.09 -10.52 10.71
C HIS A 1 0.20 -9.15 10.05
N THR A 2 0.18 -8.06 10.80
CA THR A 2 0.54 -6.73 10.31
C THR A 2 1.51 -6.05 11.27
N ASN A 3 2.18 -5.00 10.80
CA ASN A 3 3.02 -4.16 11.63
C ASN A 3 2.25 -3.02 12.34
N ALA A 4 0.92 -3.07 12.35
CA ALA A 4 0.08 -2.04 12.96
C ALA A 4 0.46 -1.69 14.41
N PRO A 5 0.79 -2.65 15.30
CA PRO A 5 1.18 -2.38 16.68
C PRO A 5 2.66 -1.97 16.85
N PHE A 6 3.48 -2.01 15.81
CA PHE A 6 4.91 -1.73 15.92
C PHE A 6 5.16 -0.25 16.15
N LEU A 7 6.09 0.07 17.07
CA LEU A 7 6.47 1.45 17.39
C LEU A 7 7.55 1.93 16.44
N ILE A 8 7.30 3.06 15.80
CA ILE A 8 8.24 3.74 14.89
C ILE A 8 9.15 4.66 15.70
N ASP A 9 10.37 4.85 15.24
CA ASP A 9 11.32 5.81 15.80
C ASP A 9 10.63 7.16 16.04
N PRO A 10 10.75 7.77 17.24
CA PRO A 10 10.13 9.04 17.55
C PRO A 10 10.54 10.21 16.64
N ALA A 11 11.66 10.09 15.94
CA ALA A 11 12.08 11.07 14.95
C ALA A 11 11.28 11.01 13.64
N PHE A 12 10.51 9.95 13.43
CA PHE A 12 9.61 9.86 12.29
C PHE A 12 8.40 10.77 12.45
N GLY A 13 8.03 11.45 11.39
CA GLY A 13 6.84 12.28 11.36
C GLY A 13 6.41 12.54 9.92
N PHE A 14 5.31 13.27 9.78
CA PHE A 14 4.93 13.81 8.48
C PHE A 14 4.20 15.14 8.65
N GLU A 15 4.39 16.01 7.69
CA GLU A 15 3.75 17.31 7.62
C GLU A 15 3.37 17.61 6.16
N ASN A 16 2.17 18.14 5.96
CA ASN A 16 1.65 18.51 4.63
C ASN A 16 1.77 17.40 3.57
N GLY A 17 1.66 16.14 3.99
CA GLY A 17 1.76 14.98 3.10
C GLY A 17 3.18 14.48 2.82
N LEU A 18 4.20 15.14 3.35
CA LEU A 18 5.59 14.71 3.25
C LEU A 18 6.05 14.06 4.55
N PHE A 19 6.81 12.99 4.43
CA PHE A 19 7.43 12.30 5.56
C PHE A 19 8.77 12.94 5.93
N THR A 20 9.23 12.68 7.15
CA THR A 20 10.55 13.10 7.64
C THR A 20 11.65 12.65 6.67
N GLY A 21 12.63 13.51 6.48
CA GLY A 21 13.79 13.23 5.63
C GLY A 21 13.61 13.55 4.15
N TYR A 22 12.51 14.18 3.75
CA TYR A 22 12.32 14.59 2.36
C TYR A 22 13.30 15.69 1.94
N ASN A 23 14.01 15.45 0.84
CA ASN A 23 14.87 16.44 0.18
C ASN A 23 14.20 16.89 -1.12
N ALA A 24 13.77 18.16 -1.18
CA ALA A 24 13.03 18.71 -2.30
C ALA A 24 13.88 18.86 -3.58
N GLU A 25 15.18 19.15 -3.45
CA GLU A 25 16.09 19.34 -4.60
C GLU A 25 16.36 18.01 -5.31
N LYS A 26 16.64 16.96 -4.51
CA LYS A 26 16.93 15.62 -5.02
C LYS A 26 15.66 14.78 -5.26
N ARG A 27 14.47 15.25 -4.83
CA ARG A 27 13.19 14.53 -4.87
C ARG A 27 13.27 13.12 -4.30
N ASN A 28 14.03 12.96 -3.23
CA ASN A 28 14.20 11.69 -2.54
C ASN A 28 14.05 11.84 -1.03
N TYR A 29 14.08 10.71 -0.31
CA TYR A 29 13.99 10.67 1.15
C TYR A 29 15.26 10.09 1.77
N ASP A 30 15.76 10.74 2.81
CA ASP A 30 16.58 10.06 3.82
C ASP A 30 15.64 9.30 4.75
N LYS A 31 15.75 7.99 4.77
CA LYS A 31 14.87 7.08 5.53
C LYS A 31 15.46 6.68 6.89
N ALA A 32 16.45 7.38 7.40
CA ALA A 32 17.14 7.00 8.64
C ALA A 32 16.19 6.92 9.85
N SER A 33 15.16 7.78 9.89
CA SER A 33 14.12 7.76 10.94
C SER A 33 12.97 6.77 10.68
N TRP A 34 12.96 6.08 9.54
CA TRP A 34 11.88 5.14 9.16
C TRP A 34 12.16 3.74 9.66
N ARG A 35 12.51 3.62 10.92
CA ARG A 35 12.84 2.34 11.57
C ARG A 35 11.96 2.14 12.78
N TYR A 36 11.87 0.90 13.22
CA TYR A 36 11.19 0.57 14.48
C TYR A 36 12.07 0.88 15.69
N GLN A 37 11.41 1.21 16.80
CA GLN A 37 12.07 1.21 18.11
C GLN A 37 12.44 -0.24 18.45
N MET A 38 13.70 -0.46 18.85
CA MET A 38 14.17 -1.79 19.21
C MET A 38 14.14 -1.96 20.73
N GLY A 39 13.74 -3.14 21.19
CA GLY A 39 13.86 -3.56 22.57
C GLY A 39 15.28 -4.06 22.88
N GLU A 40 15.58 -4.25 24.17
CA GLU A 40 16.86 -4.83 24.63
C GLU A 40 17.04 -6.27 24.16
N ASP A 41 15.95 -6.97 23.88
CA ASP A 41 15.89 -8.33 23.33
C ASP A 41 16.19 -8.40 21.82
N GLY A 42 16.43 -7.25 21.17
CA GLY A 42 16.69 -7.16 19.74
C GLY A 42 15.44 -7.27 18.84
N PHE A 43 14.24 -7.31 19.42
CA PHE A 43 12.99 -7.28 18.67
C PHE A 43 12.37 -5.88 18.61
N ALA A 44 11.57 -5.64 17.59
CA ALA A 44 10.85 -4.38 17.48
C ALA A 44 9.80 -4.27 18.60
N ARG A 45 9.77 -3.11 19.25
CA ARG A 45 8.76 -2.82 20.29
C ARG A 45 7.37 -2.70 19.70
N VAL A 46 6.39 -3.19 20.43
CA VAL A 46 4.98 -3.19 20.00
C VAL A 46 4.07 -2.61 21.08
N ASP A 47 3.01 -1.97 20.66
CA ASP A 47 1.86 -1.63 21.50
C ASP A 47 0.63 -2.43 21.06
N PRO A 48 0.29 -3.55 21.73
CA PRO A 48 -0.88 -4.35 21.39
C PRO A 48 -2.19 -3.61 21.53
N THR A 49 -2.22 -2.50 22.28
CA THR A 49 -3.43 -1.68 22.47
C THR A 49 -3.70 -0.75 21.30
N LEU A 50 -2.71 -0.52 20.43
CA LEU A 50 -2.76 0.41 19.30
C LEU A 50 -3.03 1.87 19.71
N GLN A 51 -2.68 2.28 20.93
CA GLN A 51 -2.94 3.61 21.44
C GLN A 51 -1.70 4.52 21.44
N ASP A 52 -0.50 3.94 21.42
CA ASP A 52 0.74 4.74 21.37
C ASP A 52 0.77 5.58 20.08
N PRO A 53 0.98 6.90 20.18
CA PRO A 53 1.00 7.79 19.02
C PRO A 53 2.09 7.45 17.98
N ASN A 54 3.12 6.71 18.38
CA ASN A 54 4.19 6.27 17.49
C ASN A 54 3.92 4.88 16.86
N CYS A 55 2.82 4.21 17.21
CA CYS A 55 2.52 2.95 16.53
C CYS A 55 2.07 3.20 15.09
N VAL A 56 2.41 2.26 14.20
CA VAL A 56 2.09 2.36 12.77
C VAL A 56 0.60 2.64 12.54
N PHE A 57 -0.29 2.02 13.32
CA PHE A 57 -1.72 2.24 13.20
C PHE A 57 -2.13 3.70 13.46
N GLN A 58 -1.62 4.33 14.53
CA GLN A 58 -1.95 5.72 14.84
C GLN A 58 -1.35 6.70 13.83
N LEU A 59 -0.12 6.45 13.37
CA LEU A 59 0.49 7.23 12.31
C LEU A 59 -0.31 7.15 11.01
N MET A 60 -0.79 5.96 10.65
CA MET A 60 -1.65 5.76 9.49
C MET A 60 -3.00 6.48 9.66
N LYS A 61 -3.66 6.35 10.82
CA LYS A 61 -4.89 7.11 11.14
C LYS A 61 -4.70 8.60 10.96
N LYS A 62 -3.61 9.14 11.51
CA LYS A 62 -3.26 10.56 11.38
C LYS A 62 -3.03 10.94 9.92
N HIS A 63 -2.31 10.10 9.15
CA HIS A 63 -2.06 10.35 7.73
C HIS A 63 -3.34 10.42 6.91
N PHE A 64 -4.27 9.48 7.11
CA PHE A 64 -5.51 9.40 6.35
C PHE A 64 -6.64 10.31 6.87
N SER A 65 -6.48 10.96 8.03
CA SER A 65 -7.51 11.84 8.59
C SER A 65 -7.90 13.01 7.68
N ARG A 66 -7.02 13.42 6.77
CA ARG A 66 -7.28 14.45 5.75
C ARG A 66 -8.31 14.02 4.71
N TYR A 67 -8.54 12.73 4.52
CA TYR A 67 -9.50 12.16 3.57
C TYR A 67 -10.80 11.80 4.27
N ASN A 68 -11.42 12.78 4.93
CA ASN A 68 -12.74 12.58 5.53
C ASN A 68 -13.83 12.43 4.45
N ALA A 69 -15.02 12.01 4.85
CA ALA A 69 -16.10 11.69 3.92
C ALA A 69 -16.56 12.88 3.07
N ASP A 70 -16.45 14.11 3.58
CA ASP A 70 -16.81 15.31 2.82
C ASP A 70 -15.77 15.59 1.72
N VAL A 71 -14.48 15.45 2.04
CA VAL A 71 -13.38 15.57 1.08
C VAL A 71 -13.50 14.49 0.00
N VAL A 72 -13.74 13.24 0.38
CA VAL A 72 -13.92 12.14 -0.57
C VAL A 72 -15.08 12.40 -1.50
N SER A 73 -16.25 12.78 -0.96
CA SER A 73 -17.44 13.12 -1.74
C SER A 73 -17.18 14.27 -2.72
N SER A 74 -16.50 15.32 -2.26
CA SER A 74 -16.16 16.49 -3.08
C SER A 74 -15.23 16.15 -4.26
N ILE A 75 -14.25 15.26 -4.03
CA ILE A 75 -13.26 14.89 -5.07
C ILE A 75 -13.84 13.87 -6.06
N THR A 76 -14.58 12.88 -5.57
CA THR A 76 -15.06 11.76 -6.38
C THR A 76 -16.42 11.98 -7.02
N GLY A 77 -17.21 12.94 -6.51
CA GLY A 77 -18.61 13.11 -6.86
C GLY A 77 -19.56 12.05 -6.28
N THR A 78 -19.04 11.10 -5.48
CA THR A 78 -19.87 10.07 -4.84
C THR A 78 -20.67 10.67 -3.68
N PRO A 79 -21.98 10.44 -3.57
CA PRO A 79 -22.77 10.88 -2.42
C PRO A 79 -22.17 10.36 -1.10
N LYS A 80 -22.09 11.23 -0.10
CA LYS A 80 -21.44 10.93 1.18
C LYS A 80 -22.05 9.71 1.90
N ASP A 81 -23.38 9.63 1.88
CA ASP A 81 -24.12 8.52 2.49
C ASP A 81 -23.84 7.18 1.79
N ALA A 82 -23.79 7.18 0.48
CA ALA A 82 -23.42 6.00 -0.30
C ALA A 82 -21.98 5.57 -0.01
N PHE A 83 -21.04 6.52 0.07
CA PHE A 83 -19.65 6.23 0.45
C PHE A 83 -19.56 5.63 1.86
N LEU A 84 -20.23 6.23 2.84
CA LEU A 84 -20.25 5.73 4.22
C LEU A 84 -20.86 4.33 4.30
N LYS A 85 -21.91 4.06 3.51
CA LYS A 85 -22.51 2.73 3.45
C LYS A 85 -21.53 1.67 2.94
N VAL A 86 -20.73 2.00 1.92
CA VAL A 86 -19.66 1.10 1.45
C VAL A 86 -18.61 0.89 2.54
N CYS A 87 -18.22 1.94 3.27
CA CYS A 87 -17.27 1.79 4.38
C CYS A 87 -17.79 0.84 5.47
N GLU A 88 -19.08 0.94 5.83
CA GLU A 88 -19.72 0.02 6.79
C GLU A 88 -19.67 -1.43 6.30
N MET A 89 -20.08 -1.68 5.05
CA MET A 89 -20.05 -3.01 4.45
C MET A 89 -18.64 -3.60 4.41
N VAL A 90 -17.63 -2.78 4.11
CA VAL A 90 -16.22 -3.20 4.14
C VAL A 90 -15.78 -3.53 5.56
N ALA A 91 -16.13 -2.69 6.55
CA ALA A 91 -15.77 -2.92 7.95
C ALA A 91 -16.42 -4.19 8.54
N GLU A 92 -17.62 -4.54 8.12
CA GLU A 92 -18.29 -5.78 8.50
C GLU A 92 -17.54 -7.05 8.08
N CYS A 93 -16.65 -6.93 7.08
CA CYS A 93 -15.85 -8.05 6.59
C CYS A 93 -14.54 -8.27 7.37
N SER A 94 -14.47 -7.78 8.61
CA SER A 94 -13.32 -7.97 9.50
C SER A 94 -13.49 -9.12 10.52
N ALA A 95 -14.52 -9.93 10.36
CA ALA A 95 -14.79 -11.09 11.23
C ALA A 95 -14.24 -12.38 10.62
N SER A 96 -13.96 -13.37 11.49
CA SER A 96 -13.41 -14.66 11.05
C SER A 96 -14.33 -15.47 10.13
N ASP A 97 -15.63 -15.19 10.17
CA ASP A 97 -16.70 -15.81 9.37
C ASP A 97 -17.18 -14.91 8.22
N ARG A 98 -16.63 -13.72 8.11
CA ARG A 98 -16.99 -12.75 7.06
C ARG A 98 -15.72 -12.14 6.47
N THR A 99 -15.49 -12.46 5.21
CA THR A 99 -14.36 -11.96 4.45
C THR A 99 -14.84 -11.26 3.18
N MET A 100 -13.99 -10.43 2.62
CA MET A 100 -14.19 -9.85 1.29
C MET A 100 -12.97 -10.06 0.42
N THR A 101 -13.17 -10.19 -0.87
CA THR A 101 -12.10 -10.11 -1.85
C THR A 101 -12.23 -8.82 -2.67
N ILE A 102 -11.10 -8.28 -3.11
CA ILE A 102 -11.06 -7.14 -4.01
C ILE A 102 -10.69 -7.66 -5.41
N LEU A 103 -11.58 -7.42 -6.37
CA LEU A 103 -11.34 -7.73 -7.77
C LEU A 103 -11.01 -6.43 -8.51
N TYR A 104 -9.92 -6.41 -9.25
CA TYR A 104 -9.52 -5.23 -10.02
C TYR A 104 -8.89 -5.61 -11.37
N ALA A 105 -8.82 -4.65 -12.25
CA ALA A 105 -8.13 -4.74 -13.52
C ALA A 105 -7.55 -3.37 -13.91
N LEU A 106 -7.56 -3.03 -15.18
CA LEU A 106 -6.89 -1.86 -15.75
C LEU A 106 -7.46 -0.52 -15.24
N GLY A 107 -8.73 -0.48 -14.82
CA GLY A 107 -9.33 0.71 -14.21
C GLY A 107 -8.63 1.20 -12.95
N TRP A 108 -7.87 0.34 -12.25
CA TRP A 108 -7.04 0.71 -11.10
C TRP A 108 -5.57 0.90 -11.46
N THR A 109 -5.06 0.14 -12.42
CA THR A 109 -3.62 0.13 -12.75
C THR A 109 -3.22 1.22 -13.72
N GLN A 110 -4.09 1.57 -14.67
CA GLN A 110 -3.80 2.55 -15.72
C GLN A 110 -4.05 3.99 -15.26
N HIS A 111 -3.46 4.32 -14.13
CA HIS A 111 -3.41 5.67 -13.56
C HIS A 111 -1.98 6.04 -13.23
N SER A 112 -1.67 7.33 -13.22
CA SER A 112 -0.35 7.82 -12.79
C SER A 112 0.04 7.38 -11.37
N VAL A 113 -0.95 7.06 -10.53
CA VAL A 113 -0.78 6.55 -9.16
C VAL A 113 -1.29 5.12 -8.99
N GLY A 114 -1.32 4.32 -10.04
CA GLY A 114 -1.89 2.96 -10.04
C GLY A 114 -1.28 2.04 -8.98
N SER A 115 0.04 2.09 -8.78
CA SER A 115 0.72 1.31 -7.73
C SER A 115 0.26 1.68 -6.32
N GLN A 116 0.02 2.97 -6.05
CA GLN A 116 -0.51 3.45 -4.77
C GLN A 116 -1.95 3.02 -4.57
N ASN A 117 -2.77 3.02 -5.61
CA ASN A 117 -4.15 2.50 -5.55
C ASN A 117 -4.15 1.04 -5.10
N ILE A 118 -3.30 0.18 -5.70
CA ILE A 118 -3.20 -1.24 -5.34
C ILE A 118 -2.67 -1.41 -3.92
N ARG A 119 -1.65 -0.64 -3.51
CA ARG A 119 -1.15 -0.66 -2.13
C ARG A 119 -2.22 -0.29 -1.11
N THR A 120 -3.10 0.66 -1.44
CA THR A 120 -4.22 1.03 -0.56
C THR A 120 -5.21 -0.13 -0.39
N MET A 121 -5.52 -0.86 -1.46
CA MET A 121 -6.34 -2.08 -1.36
C MET A 121 -5.67 -3.14 -0.48
N ALA A 122 -4.35 -3.32 -0.63
CA ALA A 122 -3.59 -4.25 0.22
C ALA A 122 -3.64 -3.84 1.70
N MET A 123 -3.51 -2.55 2.01
CA MET A 123 -3.65 -2.04 3.38
C MET A 123 -5.05 -2.32 3.95
N ILE A 124 -6.12 -2.14 3.19
CA ILE A 124 -7.49 -2.47 3.62
C ILE A 124 -7.59 -3.95 3.95
N GLN A 125 -7.14 -4.84 3.07
CA GLN A 125 -7.19 -6.29 3.30
C GLN A 125 -6.39 -6.73 4.54
N LEU A 126 -5.25 -6.10 4.79
CA LEU A 126 -4.43 -6.36 5.99
C LEU A 126 -5.12 -5.87 7.25
N LEU A 127 -5.74 -4.69 7.23
CA LEU A 127 -6.48 -4.13 8.37
C LEU A 127 -7.70 -4.98 8.74
N LEU A 128 -8.39 -5.52 7.73
CA LEU A 128 -9.55 -6.40 7.93
C LEU A 128 -9.15 -7.82 8.38
N GLY A 129 -7.87 -8.18 8.30
CA GLY A 129 -7.40 -9.54 8.58
C GLY A 129 -7.78 -10.57 7.52
N ASN A 130 -8.13 -10.15 6.32
CA ASN A 130 -8.61 -11.03 5.25
C ASN A 130 -7.50 -11.76 4.48
N MET A 131 -6.25 -11.34 4.63
CA MET A 131 -5.12 -11.99 3.95
C MET A 131 -4.91 -13.41 4.49
N GLY A 132 -4.93 -14.39 3.60
CA GLY A 132 -4.82 -15.81 3.95
C GLY A 132 -6.14 -16.46 4.41
N MET A 133 -7.23 -15.69 4.49
CA MET A 133 -8.56 -16.23 4.78
C MET A 133 -9.26 -16.69 3.50
N ALA A 134 -10.05 -17.76 3.60
CA ALA A 134 -10.87 -18.23 2.48
C ALA A 134 -11.85 -17.11 2.03
N GLY A 135 -11.83 -16.78 0.75
CA GLY A 135 -12.64 -15.68 0.19
C GLY A 135 -12.05 -14.28 0.39
N GLY A 136 -10.90 -14.16 1.08
CA GLY A 136 -10.18 -12.89 1.23
C GLY A 136 -9.16 -12.66 0.11
N GLY A 137 -8.55 -11.48 0.11
CA GLY A 137 -7.44 -11.17 -0.77
C GLY A 137 -7.72 -10.17 -1.88
N ILE A 138 -6.75 -10.04 -2.79
CA ILE A 138 -6.79 -9.10 -3.91
C ILE A 138 -6.51 -9.88 -5.18
N ASN A 139 -7.40 -9.76 -6.17
CA ASN A 139 -7.33 -10.53 -7.40
C ASN A 139 -7.32 -9.61 -8.62
N ALA A 140 -6.21 -9.62 -9.35
CA ALA A 140 -6.13 -8.97 -10.65
C ALA A 140 -6.85 -9.85 -11.69
N LEU A 141 -7.91 -9.33 -12.26
CA LEU A 141 -8.73 -10.07 -13.25
C LEU A 141 -8.05 -10.20 -14.62
N ARG A 142 -6.96 -9.43 -14.83
CA ARG A 142 -6.25 -9.35 -16.11
C ARG A 142 -7.14 -8.74 -17.22
N GLY A 143 -6.57 -8.53 -18.37
CA GLY A 143 -7.29 -8.11 -19.59
C GLY A 143 -6.84 -8.98 -20.74
N HIS A 144 -5.55 -8.94 -21.06
CA HIS A 144 -4.96 -9.72 -22.13
C HIS A 144 -4.79 -11.19 -21.73
N ALA A 145 -5.14 -12.10 -22.64
CA ALA A 145 -4.95 -13.55 -22.45
C ALA A 145 -3.44 -13.84 -22.29
N ASN A 146 -3.10 -14.59 -21.23
CA ASN A 146 -1.72 -14.98 -20.91
C ASN A 146 -0.72 -13.81 -20.87
N VAL A 147 -1.11 -12.67 -20.34
CA VAL A 147 -0.26 -11.47 -20.31
C VAL A 147 1.09 -11.70 -19.61
N GLN A 148 1.15 -12.52 -18.58
CA GLN A 148 2.41 -12.85 -17.90
C GLN A 148 3.33 -13.70 -18.80
N GLY A 149 2.82 -14.73 -19.43
CA GLY A 149 3.60 -15.55 -20.36
C GLY A 149 4.14 -14.74 -21.54
N ILE A 150 3.35 -13.79 -22.06
CA ILE A 150 3.79 -12.89 -23.13
C ILE A 150 4.93 -11.98 -22.63
N THR A 151 4.83 -11.46 -21.40
CA THR A 151 5.88 -10.65 -20.80
C THR A 151 7.14 -11.47 -20.52
N ASP A 152 7.01 -12.70 -20.01
CA ASP A 152 8.13 -13.63 -19.80
C ASP A 152 8.90 -13.92 -21.09
N MET A 153 8.18 -13.95 -22.22
CA MET A 153 8.75 -14.21 -23.56
C MET A 153 9.21 -12.92 -24.27
N CYS A 154 9.20 -11.79 -23.58
CA CYS A 154 9.67 -10.50 -24.12
C CYS A 154 8.89 -9.98 -25.34
N LEU A 155 7.61 -10.30 -25.46
CA LEU A 155 6.80 -9.89 -26.61
C LEU A 155 6.26 -8.46 -26.53
N PHE A 156 6.39 -7.78 -25.39
CA PHE A 156 6.06 -6.36 -25.19
C PHE A 156 7.26 -5.41 -25.26
N GLY A 157 8.39 -5.86 -25.69
CA GLY A 157 9.39 -5.04 -26.38
C GLY A 157 10.36 -4.19 -25.55
N ASP A 158 10.24 -4.09 -24.23
CA ASP A 158 11.11 -3.25 -23.39
C ASP A 158 11.88 -4.02 -22.30
N SER A 159 11.76 -5.32 -22.31
CA SER A 159 12.50 -6.23 -21.41
C SER A 159 13.08 -7.40 -22.19
N LEU A 160 14.08 -8.05 -21.63
CA LEU A 160 14.63 -9.30 -22.15
C LEU A 160 13.90 -10.49 -21.48
N PRO A 161 13.97 -11.72 -22.08
CA PRO A 161 13.38 -12.90 -21.49
C PRO A 161 13.78 -13.10 -20.03
N GLY A 162 12.83 -13.52 -19.17
CA GLY A 162 13.08 -13.69 -17.75
C GLY A 162 13.16 -12.39 -16.94
N TYR A 163 12.57 -11.31 -17.46
CA TYR A 163 12.56 -9.97 -16.84
C TYR A 163 13.93 -9.32 -16.66
N MET A 164 14.90 -9.74 -17.43
CA MET A 164 16.16 -9.02 -17.50
C MET A 164 15.92 -7.61 -18.05
N HIS A 165 16.59 -6.63 -17.50
CA HIS A 165 16.51 -5.28 -18.04
C HIS A 165 17.29 -5.17 -19.37
N SER A 166 16.88 -4.28 -20.22
CA SER A 166 17.62 -3.98 -21.44
C SER A 166 18.94 -3.28 -21.08
N PRO A 167 20.06 -3.61 -21.76
CA PRO A 167 21.33 -2.95 -21.53
C PRO A 167 21.22 -1.43 -21.63
N THR A 168 21.94 -0.73 -20.78
CA THR A 168 22.05 0.73 -20.77
C THR A 168 23.41 1.16 -21.33
N GLU A 169 23.60 2.46 -21.53
CA GLU A 169 24.88 3.02 -21.99
C GLU A 169 26.03 2.79 -21.01
N ASP A 170 25.74 2.49 -19.75
CA ASP A 170 26.74 2.17 -18.74
C ASP A 170 27.24 0.72 -18.82
N GLU A 171 26.56 -0.13 -19.58
CA GLU A 171 26.85 -1.55 -19.77
C GLU A 171 27.55 -1.78 -21.13
N ALA A 172 28.78 -1.34 -21.22
CA ALA A 172 29.56 -1.33 -22.49
C ALA A 172 30.07 -2.72 -22.94
N THR A 173 29.95 -3.76 -22.10
CA THR A 173 30.38 -5.12 -22.37
C THR A 173 29.30 -6.13 -21.96
N LEU A 174 29.44 -7.37 -22.45
CA LEU A 174 28.54 -8.49 -22.10
C LEU A 174 28.96 -9.23 -20.83
N ASP A 175 30.00 -8.79 -20.15
CA ASP A 175 30.58 -9.44 -18.96
C ASP A 175 29.92 -8.93 -17.66
#